data_a05d1491c7a052218e9d301b80ca8965
#
_entry.id   a05d1491c7a052218e9d301b80ca8965
#
_cell.length_a   1.000
_cell.length_b   1.000
_cell.length_c   1.000
_cell.angle_alpha   90.00
_cell.angle_beta   90.00
_cell.angle_gamma   90.00
#
_symmetry.space_group_name_H-M   'P 1'
#
loop_
_entity.id
_entity.type
_entity.pdbx_description
1 polymer ?
#
loop_
_entity_poly.entity_id
_entity_poly.type
_entity_poly.pdbx_seq_one_letter_code
_entity_poly.pdbx_strand_id
1 'polypeptide(L)'
;MTYPSHLPFDDGNSDPLAPTYRAQPGYPAPHPGMPPVYGVPQPAYFVAPVPQVYGLYPGAADPLAPFGRDPLTGEPLSDKSKVAAGLLQLFLGGFGVGRFYLGHGGVGAAQLCLTIVGWLLAIFFVGFILLFAVSIWALVDAVMMFTGSVRDSRGYKLRS
;
A
#
# COMPACT_ATOMS: atom_id res chain seq x y z
N MET A 1 57.89 -9.09 -31.67
CA MET A 1 57.60 -8.03 -30.73
C MET A 1 56.41 -8.50 -29.87
N THR A 2 56.73 -9.03 -28.71
CA THR A 2 55.77 -9.61 -27.75
C THR A 2 55.35 -8.50 -26.80
N TYR A 3 54.04 -8.19 -26.81
CA TYR A 3 53.45 -7.29 -25.80
C TYR A 3 53.41 -8.01 -24.45
N PRO A 4 53.85 -7.41 -23.36
CA PRO A 4 53.65 -7.97 -22.02
C PRO A 4 52.20 -7.78 -21.61
N SER A 5 51.49 -8.88 -21.51
CA SER A 5 50.15 -8.99 -20.97
C SER A 5 50.23 -9.08 -19.45
N HIS A 6 50.37 -8.05 -18.72
CA HIS A 6 50.03 -7.94 -17.28
C HIS A 6 50.57 -6.61 -16.76
N LEU A 7 49.76 -5.55 -16.99
CA LEU A 7 49.78 -4.45 -16.03
C LEU A 7 48.81 -4.87 -14.91
N PRO A 8 49.29 -4.96 -13.67
CA PRO A 8 48.36 -5.08 -12.56
C PRO A 8 47.47 -3.83 -12.57
N PHE A 9 46.17 -4.03 -12.59
CA PHE A 9 45.23 -2.98 -12.29
C PHE A 9 45.54 -2.56 -10.85
N ASP A 10 46.30 -1.49 -10.69
CA ASP A 10 46.45 -0.81 -9.43
C ASP A 10 45.11 -0.05 -9.21
N ASP A 11 44.20 -0.67 -8.49
CA ASP A 11 43.00 -0.09 -7.98
C ASP A 11 43.26 0.77 -6.72
N GLY A 12 44.52 1.06 -6.49
CA GLY A 12 45.00 1.97 -5.48
C GLY A 12 44.56 3.41 -5.77
N ASN A 13 43.29 3.69 -5.53
CA ASN A 13 42.83 5.06 -5.36
C ASN A 13 43.48 5.65 -4.09
N SER A 14 44.75 6.03 -4.23
CA SER A 14 45.54 6.70 -3.17
C SER A 14 45.30 8.20 -3.11
N ASP A 15 44.34 8.73 -3.87
CA ASP A 15 43.93 10.12 -3.80
C ASP A 15 42.86 10.26 -2.72
N PRO A 16 43.19 10.84 -1.54
CA PRO A 16 42.17 11.03 -0.47
C PRO A 16 41.05 12.01 -0.83
N LEU A 17 41.14 12.69 -1.98
CA LEU A 17 40.15 13.61 -2.50
C LEU A 17 39.36 13.02 -3.68
N ALA A 18 39.66 11.81 -4.12
CA ALA A 18 38.88 11.16 -5.16
C ALA A 18 37.48 10.77 -4.61
N PRO A 19 36.41 11.19 -5.26
CA PRO A 19 35.09 10.78 -4.85
C PRO A 19 34.94 9.27 -4.98
N THR A 20 34.66 8.60 -3.86
CA THR A 20 34.34 7.16 -3.86
C THR A 20 33.06 6.93 -4.67
N TYR A 21 33.25 6.43 -5.89
CA TYR A 21 32.13 6.03 -6.74
C TYR A 21 31.50 4.75 -6.17
N ARG A 22 30.43 4.92 -5.41
CA ARG A 22 29.63 3.79 -4.98
C ARG A 22 28.74 3.38 -6.14
N ALA A 23 29.05 2.26 -6.78
CA ALA A 23 28.21 1.71 -7.84
C ALA A 23 26.75 1.61 -7.36
N GLN A 24 25.87 2.35 -8.01
CA GLN A 24 24.43 2.24 -7.74
C GLN A 24 23.89 1.03 -8.50
N PRO A 25 23.06 0.18 -7.87
CA PRO A 25 22.43 -0.93 -8.56
C PRO A 25 21.57 -0.39 -9.71
N GLY A 26 21.89 -0.82 -10.94
CA GLY A 26 21.09 -0.46 -12.13
C GLY A 26 21.77 0.48 -13.13
N TYR A 27 22.93 1.04 -12.83
CA TYR A 27 23.72 1.78 -13.83
C TYR A 27 24.86 0.92 -14.35
N PRO A 28 25.06 0.83 -15.69
CA PRO A 28 26.24 0.17 -16.25
C PRO A 28 27.49 0.89 -15.76
N ALA A 29 28.52 0.11 -15.42
CA ALA A 29 29.81 0.65 -15.03
C ALA A 29 30.39 1.53 -16.15
N PRO A 30 31.09 2.63 -15.83
CA PRO A 30 31.74 3.45 -16.84
C PRO A 30 32.70 2.59 -17.68
N HIS A 31 32.62 2.70 -18.99
CA HIS A 31 33.50 1.98 -19.89
C HIS A 31 34.97 2.42 -19.70
N PRO A 32 35.95 1.51 -19.69
CA PRO A 32 37.35 1.87 -19.66
C PRO A 32 37.68 2.75 -20.89
N GLY A 33 38.09 3.99 -20.66
CA GLY A 33 38.47 4.93 -21.72
C GLY A 33 37.72 6.25 -21.75
N MET A 34 36.72 6.48 -20.90
CA MET A 34 36.19 7.83 -20.73
C MET A 34 37.12 8.64 -19.83
N PRO A 35 37.51 9.87 -20.24
CA PRO A 35 38.21 10.76 -19.33
C PRO A 35 37.34 11.09 -18.13
N PRO A 36 37.92 11.20 -16.93
CA PRO A 36 37.18 11.61 -15.76
C PRO A 36 36.55 12.97 -16.01
N VAL A 37 35.23 13.08 -15.88
CA VAL A 37 34.49 14.34 -16.02
C VAL A 37 34.71 15.13 -14.74
N TYR A 38 35.84 15.83 -14.64
CA TYR A 38 36.09 16.77 -13.55
C TYR A 38 35.42 18.11 -13.89
N GLY A 39 34.61 18.60 -12.99
CA GLY A 39 34.30 20.03 -12.88
C GLY A 39 33.10 20.58 -13.58
N VAL A 40 32.16 19.77 -14.02
CA VAL A 40 30.82 20.33 -14.33
C VAL A 40 30.02 20.28 -13.03
N PRO A 41 29.59 21.44 -12.46
CA PRO A 41 28.57 21.43 -11.42
C PRO A 41 27.37 20.71 -12.01
N GLN A 42 27.12 19.50 -11.58
CA GLN A 42 25.87 18.83 -11.95
C GLN A 42 24.76 19.73 -11.43
N PRO A 43 23.90 20.26 -12.30
CA PRO A 43 22.70 20.92 -11.80
C PRO A 43 22.06 19.89 -10.86
N ALA A 44 21.70 20.35 -9.65
CA ALA A 44 20.93 19.53 -8.75
C ALA A 44 19.63 19.20 -9.49
N TYR A 45 19.66 18.14 -10.28
CA TYR A 45 18.45 17.56 -10.77
C TYR A 45 17.71 17.12 -9.49
N PHE A 46 16.71 17.86 -9.12
CA PHE A 46 15.62 17.27 -8.42
C PHE A 46 15.23 16.06 -9.27
N VAL A 47 15.83 14.93 -8.97
CA VAL A 47 15.28 13.65 -9.39
C VAL A 47 13.96 13.60 -8.64
N ALA A 48 12.93 14.13 -9.29
CA ALA A 48 11.57 13.82 -8.89
C ALA A 48 11.59 12.31 -8.68
N PRO A 49 11.14 11.80 -7.53
CA PRO A 49 11.11 10.37 -7.31
C PRO A 49 10.42 9.80 -8.54
N VAL A 50 11.23 9.18 -9.41
CA VAL A 50 10.70 8.45 -10.58
C VAL A 50 9.65 7.55 -9.96
N PRO A 51 8.38 7.67 -10.34
CA PRO A 51 7.38 6.73 -9.87
C PRO A 51 7.98 5.37 -10.19
N GLN A 52 8.34 4.65 -9.14
CA GLN A 52 8.92 3.33 -9.28
C GLN A 52 7.84 2.54 -9.98
N VAL A 53 8.03 2.28 -11.28
CA VAL A 53 7.10 1.52 -12.10
C VAL A 53 7.27 0.06 -11.69
N TYR A 54 6.89 -0.22 -10.44
CA TYR A 54 6.73 -1.57 -9.95
C TYR A 54 5.56 -2.17 -10.74
N GLY A 55 5.85 -3.18 -11.53
CA GLY A 55 4.83 -3.86 -12.33
C GLY A 55 5.12 -3.92 -13.82
N LEU A 56 6.24 -3.38 -14.32
CA LEU A 56 6.59 -3.50 -15.73
C LEU A 56 7.03 -4.92 -16.12
N TYR A 57 7.35 -5.75 -15.13
CA TYR A 57 7.66 -7.16 -15.34
C TYR A 57 6.50 -8.01 -14.84
N PRO A 58 5.82 -8.77 -15.71
CA PRO A 58 4.82 -9.77 -15.28
C PRO A 58 5.51 -10.75 -14.32
N GLY A 59 5.11 -10.71 -13.05
CA GLY A 59 5.65 -11.60 -12.01
C GLY A 59 6.57 -10.97 -10.95
N ALA A 60 6.96 -9.70 -11.05
CA ALA A 60 7.65 -9.03 -9.96
C ALA A 60 6.64 -8.62 -8.88
N ALA A 61 6.58 -9.36 -7.76
CA ALA A 61 5.79 -8.97 -6.61
C ALA A 61 6.35 -7.67 -6.02
N ASP A 62 5.50 -6.63 -5.93
CA ASP A 62 5.84 -5.40 -5.23
C ASP A 62 5.77 -5.66 -3.72
N PRO A 63 6.90 -5.59 -2.97
CA PRO A 63 6.89 -5.85 -1.52
C PRO A 63 6.01 -4.85 -0.74
N LEU A 64 5.79 -3.65 -1.31
CA LEU A 64 4.98 -2.59 -0.70
C LEU A 64 3.50 -2.67 -1.12
N ALA A 65 3.17 -3.50 -2.10
CA ALA A 65 1.81 -3.69 -2.58
C ALA A 65 1.58 -5.16 -3.00
N PRO A 66 1.61 -6.11 -2.06
CA PRO A 66 1.52 -7.55 -2.36
C PRO A 66 0.20 -7.94 -3.03
N PHE A 67 -0.83 -7.12 -2.89
CA PHE A 67 -2.15 -7.32 -3.52
C PHE A 67 -2.39 -6.41 -4.74
N GLY A 68 -1.32 -5.76 -5.23
CA GLY A 68 -1.36 -4.84 -6.35
C GLY A 68 -1.64 -3.39 -5.95
N ARG A 69 -1.66 -2.51 -6.96
CA ARG A 69 -1.95 -1.08 -6.81
C ARG A 69 -3.21 -0.70 -7.58
N ASP A 70 -3.88 0.30 -7.08
CA ASP A 70 -4.99 0.92 -7.79
C ASP A 70 -4.47 1.59 -9.07
N PRO A 71 -5.00 1.25 -10.26
CA PRO A 71 -4.51 1.79 -11.52
C PRO A 71 -4.70 3.30 -11.68
N LEU A 72 -5.63 3.90 -10.94
CA LEU A 72 -5.92 5.33 -11.02
C LEU A 72 -5.11 6.15 -10.03
N THR A 73 -4.89 5.65 -8.81
CA THR A 73 -4.26 6.41 -7.74
C THR A 73 -2.85 5.92 -7.40
N GLY A 74 -2.45 4.72 -7.86
CA GLY A 74 -1.19 4.09 -7.50
C GLY A 74 -1.12 3.60 -6.04
N GLU A 75 -2.20 3.74 -5.27
CA GLU A 75 -2.24 3.32 -3.87
C GLU A 75 -2.19 1.80 -3.74
N PRO A 76 -1.45 1.26 -2.75
CA PRO A 76 -1.45 -0.17 -2.50
C PRO A 76 -2.84 -0.66 -2.09
N LEU A 77 -3.23 -1.81 -2.64
CA LEU A 77 -4.52 -2.42 -2.36
C LEU A 77 -4.44 -3.34 -1.14
N SER A 78 -5.56 -3.44 -0.43
CA SER A 78 -5.77 -4.36 0.68
C SER A 78 -5.97 -5.80 0.19
N ASP A 79 -5.71 -6.77 1.06
CA ASP A 79 -6.16 -8.16 0.92
C ASP A 79 -7.69 -8.28 0.99
N LYS A 80 -8.39 -7.25 1.47
CA LYS A 80 -9.84 -7.21 1.65
C LYS A 80 -10.56 -6.71 0.40
N SER A 81 -11.66 -7.40 0.05
CA SER A 81 -12.53 -7.01 -1.05
C SER A 81 -13.65 -6.08 -0.57
N LYS A 82 -13.89 -4.99 -1.32
CA LYS A 82 -15.01 -4.08 -1.06
C LYS A 82 -16.37 -4.77 -1.21
N VAL A 83 -16.48 -5.70 -2.17
CA VAL A 83 -17.72 -6.45 -2.41
C VAL A 83 -18.00 -7.40 -1.24
N ALA A 84 -16.98 -8.14 -0.79
CA ALA A 84 -17.14 -9.03 0.37
C ALA A 84 -17.48 -8.24 1.64
N ALA A 85 -16.79 -7.13 1.90
CA ALA A 85 -17.07 -6.26 3.04
C ALA A 85 -18.51 -5.72 2.99
N GLY A 86 -18.94 -5.21 1.83
CA GLY A 86 -20.28 -4.67 1.63
C GLY A 86 -21.38 -5.71 1.80
N LEU A 87 -21.21 -6.92 1.24
CA LEU A 87 -22.17 -8.02 1.41
C LEU A 87 -22.26 -8.47 2.87
N LEU A 88 -21.11 -8.63 3.55
CA LEU A 88 -21.10 -8.97 4.97
C LEU A 88 -21.80 -7.90 5.81
N GLN A 89 -21.58 -6.63 5.49
CA GLN A 89 -22.24 -5.53 6.20
C GLN A 89 -23.74 -5.44 5.86
N LEU A 90 -24.13 -5.72 4.62
CA LEU A 90 -25.54 -5.70 4.20
C LEU A 90 -26.37 -6.78 4.89
N PHE A 91 -25.86 -8.02 4.91
CA PHE A 91 -26.60 -9.16 5.45
C PHE A 91 -26.41 -9.36 6.96
N LEU A 92 -25.21 -9.04 7.47
CA LEU A 92 -24.82 -9.29 8.86
C LEU A 92 -24.41 -7.99 9.57
N GLY A 93 -24.82 -6.84 9.03
CA GLY A 93 -24.40 -5.53 9.52
C GLY A 93 -24.85 -5.20 10.93
N GLY A 94 -25.99 -5.74 11.37
CA GLY A 94 -26.41 -5.61 12.75
C GLY A 94 -25.40 -6.19 13.75
N PHE A 95 -24.65 -7.21 13.34
CA PHE A 95 -23.56 -7.82 14.13
C PHE A 95 -22.20 -7.18 13.87
N GLY A 96 -22.12 -6.18 12.98
CA GLY A 96 -20.86 -5.50 12.65
C GLY A 96 -19.86 -6.32 11.86
N VAL A 97 -20.30 -7.41 11.19
CA VAL A 97 -19.39 -8.39 10.57
C VAL A 97 -18.54 -7.76 9.47
N GLY A 98 -19.09 -6.86 8.65
CA GLY A 98 -18.31 -6.12 7.64
C GLY A 98 -17.19 -5.28 8.26
N ARG A 99 -17.44 -4.65 9.41
CA ARG A 99 -16.44 -3.87 10.14
C ARG A 99 -15.34 -4.77 10.74
N PHE A 100 -15.72 -5.92 11.29
CA PHE A 100 -14.75 -6.92 11.76
C PHE A 100 -13.89 -7.44 10.60
N TYR A 101 -14.50 -7.73 9.45
CA TYR A 101 -13.77 -8.15 8.26
C TYR A 101 -12.71 -7.13 7.82
N LEU A 102 -13.02 -5.84 7.90
CA LEU A 102 -12.07 -4.76 7.60
C LEU A 102 -11.04 -4.50 8.70
N GLY A 103 -11.16 -5.16 9.86
CA GLY A 103 -10.29 -4.97 11.02
C GLY A 103 -10.70 -3.80 11.93
N HIS A 104 -11.84 -3.13 11.68
CA HIS A 104 -12.36 -2.07 12.53
C HIS A 104 -13.13 -2.64 13.74
N GLY A 105 -12.44 -3.37 14.59
CA GLY A 105 -13.04 -4.10 15.72
C GLY A 105 -13.88 -3.24 16.66
N GLY A 106 -13.44 -2.01 16.95
CA GLY A 106 -14.19 -1.10 17.83
C GLY A 106 -15.58 -0.73 17.31
N VAL A 107 -15.66 -0.39 16.01
CA VAL A 107 -16.95 -0.03 15.36
C VAL A 107 -17.84 -1.27 15.23
N GLY A 108 -17.26 -2.42 14.85
CA GLY A 108 -17.99 -3.69 14.78
C GLY A 108 -18.56 -4.11 16.15
N ALA A 109 -17.75 -3.98 17.21
CA ALA A 109 -18.19 -4.27 18.57
C ALA A 109 -19.31 -3.32 19.05
N ALA A 110 -19.23 -2.04 18.72
CA ALA A 110 -20.29 -1.09 19.04
C ALA A 110 -21.64 -1.46 18.36
N GLN A 111 -21.60 -1.83 17.07
CA GLN A 111 -22.80 -2.31 16.36
C GLN A 111 -23.36 -3.58 17.00
N LEU A 112 -22.50 -4.55 17.34
CA LEU A 112 -22.90 -5.78 18.00
C LEU A 112 -23.56 -5.51 19.37
N CYS A 113 -22.93 -4.69 20.21
CA CYS A 113 -23.47 -4.33 21.51
C CYS A 113 -24.84 -3.63 21.39
N LEU A 114 -24.98 -2.66 20.48
CA LEU A 114 -26.26 -1.97 20.26
C LEU A 114 -27.34 -2.93 19.77
N THR A 115 -27.01 -3.89 18.92
CA THR A 115 -27.95 -4.91 18.47
C THR A 115 -28.40 -5.79 19.62
N ILE A 116 -27.49 -6.26 20.47
CA ILE A 116 -27.82 -7.07 21.65
C ILE A 116 -28.73 -6.29 22.59
N VAL A 117 -28.37 -5.04 22.91
CA VAL A 117 -29.20 -4.15 23.75
C VAL A 117 -30.57 -3.91 23.11
N GLY A 118 -30.64 -3.70 21.79
CA GLY A 118 -31.86 -3.55 21.04
C GLY A 118 -32.79 -4.77 21.19
N TRP A 119 -32.23 -5.98 21.08
CA TRP A 119 -33.03 -7.21 21.30
C TRP A 119 -33.53 -7.35 22.73
N LEU A 120 -32.70 -7.02 23.73
CA LEU A 120 -33.13 -7.05 25.13
C LEU A 120 -34.22 -6.04 25.42
N LEU A 121 -34.18 -4.86 24.82
CA LEU A 121 -35.19 -3.80 24.98
C LEU A 121 -36.40 -3.98 24.05
N ALA A 122 -36.38 -4.94 23.14
CA ALA A 122 -37.50 -5.18 22.22
C ALA A 122 -38.80 -5.52 22.95
N ILE A 123 -38.69 -6.15 24.13
CA ILE A 123 -39.84 -6.44 25.00
C ILE A 123 -40.62 -5.14 25.38
N PHE A 124 -39.91 -4.04 25.48
CA PHE A 124 -40.49 -2.72 25.81
C PHE A 124 -40.78 -1.85 24.58
N PHE A 125 -40.80 -2.42 23.37
CA PHE A 125 -40.94 -1.73 22.08
C PHE A 125 -39.85 -0.71 21.76
N VAL A 126 -39.19 -0.14 22.75
CA VAL A 126 -38.08 0.81 22.58
C VAL A 126 -36.90 0.16 21.81
N GLY A 127 -36.70 -1.13 22.03
CA GLY A 127 -35.65 -1.88 21.33
C GLY A 127 -35.82 -1.91 19.83
N PHE A 128 -37.04 -1.87 19.31
CA PHE A 128 -37.27 -1.83 17.85
C PHE A 128 -36.75 -0.52 17.22
N ILE A 129 -36.88 0.60 17.95
CA ILE A 129 -36.32 1.89 17.49
C ILE A 129 -34.79 1.80 17.40
N LEU A 130 -34.16 1.20 18.40
CA LEU A 130 -32.72 1.01 18.43
C LEU A 130 -32.26 0.07 17.31
N LEU A 131 -32.91 -1.07 17.11
CA LEU A 131 -32.62 -2.02 16.05
C LEU A 131 -32.78 -1.39 14.67
N PHE A 132 -33.82 -0.56 14.49
CA PHE A 132 -34.00 0.18 13.24
C PHE A 132 -32.89 1.17 12.99
N ALA A 133 -32.48 1.93 14.00
CA ALA A 133 -31.35 2.86 13.88
C ALA A 133 -30.04 2.15 13.52
N VAL A 134 -29.75 0.99 14.15
CA VAL A 134 -28.57 0.17 13.83
C VAL A 134 -28.66 -0.39 12.41
N SER A 135 -29.86 -0.77 11.94
CA SER A 135 -30.06 -1.25 10.58
C SER A 135 -29.78 -0.16 9.54
N ILE A 136 -30.23 1.07 9.79
CA ILE A 136 -29.89 2.21 8.92
C ILE A 136 -28.38 2.45 8.92
N TRP A 137 -27.74 2.44 10.09
CA TRP A 137 -26.29 2.58 10.18
C TRP A 137 -25.57 1.50 9.37
N ALA A 138 -25.95 0.23 9.55
CA ALA A 138 -25.37 -0.89 8.81
C ALA A 138 -25.56 -0.75 7.30
N LEU A 139 -26.72 -0.24 6.85
CA LEU A 139 -26.99 -0.01 5.43
C LEU A 139 -26.09 1.10 4.87
N VAL A 140 -25.93 2.21 5.57
CA VAL A 140 -25.01 3.30 5.17
C VAL A 140 -23.58 2.78 5.09
N ASP A 141 -23.15 2.02 6.09
CA ASP A 141 -21.83 1.38 6.11
C ASP A 141 -21.63 0.44 4.91
N ALA A 142 -22.64 -0.38 4.59
CA ALA A 142 -22.58 -1.26 3.43
C ALA A 142 -22.38 -0.48 2.13
N VAL A 143 -23.14 0.59 1.92
CA VAL A 143 -22.98 1.47 0.74
C VAL A 143 -21.58 2.06 0.70
N MET A 144 -21.05 2.56 1.81
CA MET A 144 -19.70 3.12 1.89
C MET A 144 -18.61 2.07 1.57
N MET A 145 -18.82 0.82 1.96
CA MET A 145 -17.91 -0.29 1.64
C MET A 145 -17.97 -0.64 0.16
N PHE A 146 -19.15 -0.73 -0.45
CA PHE A 146 -19.31 -0.99 -1.88
C PHE A 146 -18.71 0.11 -2.76
N THR A 147 -18.84 1.36 -2.37
CA THR A 147 -18.24 2.49 -3.09
C THR A 147 -16.72 2.55 -2.92
N GLY A 148 -16.15 1.79 -1.97
CA GLY A 148 -14.72 1.82 -1.67
C GLY A 148 -14.27 3.05 -0.89
N SER A 149 -15.21 3.79 -0.29
CA SER A 149 -14.92 4.96 0.53
C SER A 149 -14.29 4.58 1.88
N VAL A 150 -14.47 3.33 2.32
CA VAL A 150 -13.89 2.80 3.56
C VAL A 150 -12.57 2.11 3.24
N ARG A 151 -11.55 2.35 4.06
CA ARG A 151 -10.26 1.67 4.03
C ARG A 151 -10.24 0.54 5.06
N ASP A 152 -9.28 -0.36 4.97
CA ASP A 152 -9.06 -1.34 6.05
C ASP A 152 -8.40 -0.69 7.28
N SER A 153 -8.24 -1.45 8.35
CA SER A 153 -7.62 -0.96 9.60
C SER A 153 -6.16 -0.56 9.45
N ARG A 154 -5.49 -0.94 8.35
CA ARG A 154 -4.13 -0.55 8.00
C ARG A 154 -4.07 0.67 7.09
N GLY A 155 -5.23 1.23 6.71
CA GLY A 155 -5.36 2.38 5.83
C GLY A 155 -5.31 2.05 4.34
N TYR A 156 -5.27 0.79 3.94
CA TYR A 156 -5.24 0.39 2.54
C TYR A 156 -6.61 0.48 1.87
N LYS A 157 -6.62 0.81 0.58
CA LYS A 157 -7.82 0.83 -0.25
C LYS A 157 -8.30 -0.60 -0.51
N LEU A 158 -9.61 -0.82 -0.43
CA LEU A 158 -10.19 -2.14 -0.65
C LEU A 158 -10.09 -2.54 -2.13
N ARG A 159 -9.84 -3.80 -2.36
CA ARG A 159 -9.76 -4.39 -3.71
C ARG A 159 -11.18 -4.55 -4.28
N SER A 160 -11.28 -4.32 -5.59
CA SER A 160 -12.51 -4.55 -6.37
C SER A 160 -12.79 -6.02 -6.53
#